data_bd6a721ba48533a6079211907f2f8ba4
#
_entry.id   bd6a721ba48533a6079211907f2f8ba4
#
_cell.length_a   1.000
_cell.length_b   1.000
_cell.length_c   1.000
_cell.angle_alpha   90.00
_cell.angle_beta   90.00
_cell.angle_gamma   90.00
#
_symmetry.space_group_name_H-M   'P 1'
#
loop_
_entity.id
_entity.type
_entity.pdbx_description
1 polymer ?
#
loop_
_entity_poly.entity_id
_entity_poly.type
_entity_poly.pdbx_seq_one_letter_code
_entity_poly.pdbx_strand_id
1 'polypeptide(L)'
;MCIRDRGYTKIYAQIDGIIESSNGSVGDYVGPGTQIPTLTTIMNIDTVQVPIAIPMTQFLRLDSNRTNIYDNAELLSEIVLYEADGTRYPLFGKYDYTRTAVSSATGTIVLIVRFPNPSYRLKTGQFARVEANIGAKLPRVLVPQQSVVQTLDVSSVWVIRPDSTAEYRKVTPGETFGGMWAIESGLEPGETVAVTGLQKLRQGMRVVPVKK
;
A
#
# COMPACT_ATOMS: atom_id res chain seq x y z
N MET A 1 -59.17 12.34 -2.64
CA MET A 1 -57.80 11.78 -2.59
C MET A 1 -57.19 11.87 -3.98
N CYS A 2 -56.24 12.77 -4.17
CA CYS A 2 -55.70 13.08 -5.48
C CYS A 2 -54.83 11.93 -6.01
N ILE A 3 -54.78 11.80 -7.35
CA ILE A 3 -53.94 10.77 -8.04
C ILE A 3 -52.48 10.90 -7.57
N ARG A 4 -52.02 12.12 -7.29
CA ARG A 4 -50.67 12.39 -6.75
C ARG A 4 -50.42 11.70 -5.40
N ASP A 5 -51.40 11.63 -4.51
CA ASP A 5 -51.21 11.02 -3.17
C ASP A 5 -51.05 9.52 -3.22
N ARG A 6 -51.61 8.84 -4.24
CA ARG A 6 -51.44 7.41 -4.48
C ARG A 6 -49.97 7.06 -4.90
N GLY A 7 -49.24 8.01 -5.50
CA GLY A 7 -47.87 7.82 -5.85
C GLY A 7 -46.94 7.65 -4.64
N TYR A 8 -47.32 8.25 -3.50
CA TYR A 8 -46.52 8.16 -2.27
C TYR A 8 -46.78 6.88 -1.46
N THR A 9 -47.78 6.06 -1.85
CA THR A 9 -48.05 4.78 -1.18
C THR A 9 -47.10 3.66 -1.60
N LYS A 10 -46.30 3.86 -2.66
CA LYS A 10 -45.29 2.90 -3.12
C LYS A 10 -43.94 3.57 -3.09
N ILE A 11 -43.04 3.00 -2.33
CA ILE A 11 -41.65 3.47 -2.21
C ILE A 11 -40.77 2.53 -3.02
N TYR A 12 -40.06 3.07 -3.98
CA TYR A 12 -39.15 2.33 -4.87
C TYR A 12 -37.71 2.62 -4.50
N ALA A 13 -36.83 1.63 -4.70
CA ALA A 13 -35.41 1.81 -4.61
C ALA A 13 -34.94 2.84 -5.65
N GLN A 14 -34.12 3.81 -5.23
CA GLN A 14 -33.54 4.84 -6.09
C GLN A 14 -32.24 4.39 -6.76
N ILE A 15 -31.62 3.33 -6.21
CA ILE A 15 -30.35 2.78 -6.69
C ILE A 15 -30.42 1.25 -6.69
N ASP A 16 -29.60 0.63 -7.53
CA ASP A 16 -29.35 -0.79 -7.48
C ASP A 16 -28.44 -1.12 -6.29
N GLY A 17 -28.76 -2.19 -5.57
CA GLY A 17 -27.97 -2.57 -4.39
C GLY A 17 -28.63 -3.65 -3.55
N ILE A 18 -28.00 -3.94 -2.42
CA ILE A 18 -28.50 -4.89 -1.44
C ILE A 18 -29.24 -4.13 -0.35
N ILE A 19 -30.46 -4.61 -0.07
CA ILE A 19 -31.29 -4.09 1.00
C ILE A 19 -30.84 -4.72 2.32
N GLU A 20 -30.61 -3.87 3.30
CA GLU A 20 -30.40 -4.28 4.68
C GLU A 20 -31.75 -4.69 5.33
N SER A 21 -31.77 -4.94 6.62
CA SER A 21 -33.00 -5.27 7.34
C SER A 21 -34.05 -4.16 7.26
N SER A 22 -35.31 -4.51 7.20
CA SER A 22 -36.42 -3.57 7.37
C SER A 22 -36.55 -3.16 8.84
N ASN A 23 -36.63 -1.86 9.11
CA ASN A 23 -36.80 -1.32 10.47
C ASN A 23 -38.27 -1.20 10.87
N GLY A 24 -39.22 -1.37 9.95
CA GLY A 24 -40.65 -1.24 10.19
C GLY A 24 -41.41 -2.51 9.89
N SER A 25 -42.47 -2.71 10.65
CA SER A 25 -43.43 -3.79 10.49
C SER A 25 -44.79 -3.26 9.97
N VAL A 26 -45.61 -4.15 9.46
CA VAL A 26 -46.95 -3.79 9.00
C VAL A 26 -47.78 -3.27 10.18
N GLY A 27 -48.27 -2.03 10.02
CA GLY A 27 -49.02 -1.33 11.05
C GLY A 27 -48.23 -0.24 11.77
N ASP A 28 -46.92 -0.16 11.57
CA ASP A 28 -46.09 0.89 12.16
C ASP A 28 -46.31 2.24 11.47
N TYR A 29 -46.28 3.29 12.26
CA TYR A 29 -46.27 4.66 11.75
C TYR A 29 -44.84 5.12 11.44
N VAL A 30 -44.55 5.35 10.16
CA VAL A 30 -43.21 5.65 9.65
C VAL A 30 -43.14 7.06 9.08
N GLY A 31 -42.02 7.72 9.22
CA GLY A 31 -41.78 9.05 8.62
C GLY A 31 -40.97 9.99 9.50
N PRO A 32 -40.71 11.22 9.01
CA PRO A 32 -39.97 12.23 9.79
C PRO A 32 -40.62 12.55 11.12
N GLY A 33 -39.83 12.51 12.21
CA GLY A 33 -40.34 12.77 13.56
C GLY A 33 -40.98 11.59 14.26
N THR A 34 -40.99 10.41 13.67
CA THR A 34 -41.47 9.16 14.27
C THR A 34 -40.32 8.35 14.88
N GLN A 35 -40.64 7.24 15.57
CA GLN A 35 -39.62 6.31 16.08
C GLN A 35 -38.88 5.56 14.96
N ILE A 36 -39.49 5.46 13.76
CA ILE A 36 -38.93 4.81 12.59
C ILE A 36 -38.79 5.83 11.46
N PRO A 37 -37.76 6.68 11.50
CA PRO A 37 -37.52 7.69 10.47
C PRO A 37 -36.99 7.07 9.16
N THR A 38 -36.38 5.88 9.22
CA THR A 38 -35.77 5.16 8.09
C THR A 38 -36.35 3.77 7.97
N LEU A 39 -36.97 3.45 6.85
CA LEU A 39 -37.58 2.13 6.59
C LEU A 39 -36.51 1.05 6.39
N THR A 40 -35.55 1.32 5.54
CA THR A 40 -34.45 0.41 5.22
C THR A 40 -33.29 1.20 4.58
N THR A 41 -32.14 0.58 4.55
CA THR A 41 -30.95 1.12 3.89
C THR A 41 -30.62 0.25 2.69
N ILE A 42 -30.34 0.89 1.54
CA ILE A 42 -29.88 0.20 0.33
C ILE A 42 -28.42 0.57 0.13
N MET A 43 -27.58 -0.43 0.03
CA MET A 43 -26.14 -0.25 -0.19
C MET A 43 -25.74 -0.80 -1.55
N ASN A 44 -25.09 0.02 -2.36
CA ASN A 44 -24.36 -0.48 -3.52
C ASN A 44 -22.98 -0.93 -3.06
N ILE A 45 -22.69 -2.23 -3.19
CA ILE A 45 -21.44 -2.85 -2.79
C ILE A 45 -20.69 -3.49 -3.96
N ASP A 46 -21.01 -3.10 -5.21
CA ASP A 46 -20.29 -3.54 -6.42
C ASP A 46 -18.83 -3.12 -6.38
N THR A 47 -18.57 -2.02 -5.67
CA THR A 47 -17.24 -1.50 -5.42
C THR A 47 -17.11 -1.09 -3.96
N VAL A 48 -16.07 -1.57 -3.30
CA VAL A 48 -15.79 -1.27 -1.89
C VAL A 48 -14.63 -0.30 -1.79
N GLN A 49 -14.79 0.75 -0.99
CA GLN A 49 -13.73 1.69 -0.67
C GLN A 49 -13.04 1.29 0.64
N VAL A 50 -11.71 1.20 0.59
CA VAL A 50 -10.88 0.86 1.75
C VAL A 50 -10.03 2.07 2.12
N PRO A 51 -10.25 2.69 3.30
CA PRO A 51 -9.40 3.75 3.80
C PRO A 51 -8.10 3.20 4.35
N ILE A 52 -6.96 3.71 3.86
CA ILE A 52 -5.63 3.35 4.31
C ILE A 52 -5.01 4.58 4.99
N ALA A 53 -4.70 4.48 6.29
CA ALA A 53 -4.05 5.54 7.02
C ALA A 53 -2.53 5.40 6.92
N ILE A 54 -1.85 6.44 6.42
CA ILE A 54 -0.40 6.49 6.29
C ILE A 54 0.14 7.63 7.14
N PRO A 55 1.24 7.44 7.91
CA PRO A 55 1.90 8.54 8.60
C PRO A 55 2.35 9.62 7.63
N MET A 56 2.13 10.89 7.99
CA MET A 56 2.48 12.03 7.15
C MET A 56 3.97 12.05 6.79
N THR A 57 4.84 11.56 7.68
CA THR A 57 6.28 11.43 7.42
C THR A 57 6.60 10.48 6.27
N GLN A 58 5.87 9.37 6.16
CA GLN A 58 6.00 8.45 5.03
C GLN A 58 5.43 9.05 3.75
N PHE A 59 4.26 9.68 3.86
CA PHE A 59 3.63 10.35 2.74
C PHE A 59 4.56 11.41 2.10
N LEU A 60 5.21 12.26 2.91
CA LEU A 60 6.16 13.27 2.43
C LEU A 60 7.44 12.68 1.79
N ARG A 61 7.88 11.49 2.23
CA ARG A 61 8.99 10.79 1.58
C ARG A 61 8.63 10.30 0.17
N LEU A 62 7.37 9.94 -0.04
CA LEU A 62 6.85 9.54 -1.35
C LEU A 62 6.78 10.73 -2.30
N ASP A 63 6.49 11.91 -1.76
CA ASP A 63 6.39 13.18 -2.49
C ASP A 63 7.75 13.90 -2.64
N SER A 64 8.86 13.23 -2.37
CA SER A 64 10.20 13.84 -2.45
C SER A 64 10.50 14.48 -3.81
N ASN A 65 9.82 14.07 -4.88
CA ASN A 65 9.88 14.67 -6.21
C ASN A 65 8.87 15.81 -6.42
N ARG A 66 8.09 16.22 -5.39
CA ARG A 66 7.05 17.26 -5.48
C ARG A 66 6.09 17.08 -6.67
N THR A 67 5.91 15.87 -7.11
CA THR A 67 4.90 15.50 -8.08
C THR A 67 3.59 15.46 -7.33
N ASN A 68 2.60 16.20 -7.80
CA ASN A 68 1.30 16.37 -7.12
C ASN A 68 0.69 14.98 -6.85
N ILE A 69 0.83 14.48 -5.62
CA ILE A 69 0.38 13.12 -5.21
C ILE A 69 -1.12 12.95 -5.41
N TYR A 70 -1.87 14.06 -5.43
CA TYR A 70 -3.31 14.04 -5.68
C TYR A 70 -3.68 13.59 -7.09
N ASP A 71 -2.76 13.69 -8.06
CA ASP A 71 -2.98 13.32 -9.46
C ASP A 71 -2.27 12.03 -9.89
N ASN A 72 -1.41 11.45 -9.04
CA ASN A 72 -0.60 10.29 -9.42
C ASN A 72 -1.20 8.97 -8.94
N ALA A 73 -2.11 8.42 -9.74
CA ALA A 73 -2.60 7.04 -9.59
C ALA A 73 -1.47 5.97 -9.67
N GLU A 74 -0.29 6.34 -10.18
CA GLU A 74 0.88 5.46 -10.35
C GLU A 74 1.70 5.26 -9.07
N LEU A 75 1.47 6.08 -8.03
CA LEU A 75 2.20 5.98 -6.76
C LEU A 75 1.88 4.71 -5.97
N LEU A 76 0.71 4.15 -6.19
CA LEU A 76 0.28 2.89 -5.59
C LEU A 76 0.11 1.86 -6.69
N SER A 77 1.04 0.94 -6.79
CA SER A 77 0.95 -0.20 -7.71
C SER A 77 0.71 -1.50 -6.96
N GLU A 78 0.09 -2.46 -7.65
CA GLU A 78 -0.13 -3.81 -7.12
C GLU A 78 -0.82 -3.82 -5.76
N ILE A 79 -1.93 -3.08 -5.63
CA ILE A 79 -2.68 -3.03 -4.38
C ILE A 79 -3.46 -4.33 -4.21
N VAL A 80 -3.06 -5.12 -3.21
CA VAL A 80 -3.62 -6.42 -2.88
C VAL A 80 -4.35 -6.34 -1.55
N LEU A 81 -5.51 -6.96 -1.48
CA LEU A 81 -6.29 -7.10 -0.26
C LEU A 81 -6.23 -8.54 0.24
N TYR A 82 -6.04 -8.70 1.54
CA TYR A 82 -6.19 -9.96 2.25
C TYR A 82 -7.41 -9.87 3.17
N GLU A 83 -8.27 -10.85 3.09
CA GLU A 83 -9.44 -10.96 3.95
C GLU A 83 -9.04 -11.30 5.39
N ALA A 84 -10.00 -11.27 6.32
CA ALA A 84 -9.74 -11.54 7.74
C ALA A 84 -9.16 -12.93 8.01
N ASP A 85 -9.44 -13.91 7.14
CA ASP A 85 -8.89 -15.27 7.18
C ASP A 85 -7.47 -15.39 6.59
N GLY A 86 -6.90 -14.29 6.10
CA GLY A 86 -5.61 -14.25 5.42
C GLY A 86 -5.64 -14.66 3.95
N THR A 87 -6.82 -14.96 3.40
CA THR A 87 -6.97 -15.31 1.98
C THR A 87 -6.77 -14.06 1.12
N ARG A 88 -5.94 -14.19 0.08
CA ARG A 88 -5.74 -13.11 -0.88
C ARG A 88 -6.99 -12.92 -1.74
N TYR A 89 -7.46 -11.68 -1.81
CA TYR A 89 -8.54 -11.31 -2.71
C TYR A 89 -8.04 -11.32 -4.18
N PRO A 90 -8.81 -11.92 -5.12
CA PRO A 90 -8.32 -12.17 -6.48
C PRO A 90 -8.18 -10.92 -7.34
N LEU A 91 -8.90 -9.83 -7.03
CA LEU A 91 -8.89 -8.60 -7.79
C LEU A 91 -8.00 -7.56 -7.12
N PHE A 92 -7.29 -6.79 -7.94
CA PHE A 92 -6.45 -5.70 -7.47
C PHE A 92 -7.27 -4.45 -7.18
N GLY A 93 -6.85 -3.73 -6.14
CA GLY A 93 -7.36 -2.40 -5.84
C GLY A 93 -6.81 -1.35 -6.79
N LYS A 94 -7.55 -0.26 -6.92
CA LYS A 94 -7.11 0.96 -7.61
C LYS A 94 -7.13 2.13 -6.64
N TYR A 95 -6.11 2.97 -6.70
CA TYR A 95 -6.14 4.24 -6.00
C TYR A 95 -7.30 5.09 -6.51
N ASP A 96 -8.05 5.71 -5.61
CA ASP A 96 -9.18 6.56 -5.93
C ASP A 96 -8.82 8.03 -5.66
N TYR A 97 -8.60 8.36 -4.40
CA TYR A 97 -8.17 9.70 -3.99
C TYR A 97 -7.54 9.71 -2.60
N THR A 98 -6.87 10.81 -2.27
CA THR A 98 -6.35 11.06 -0.93
C THR A 98 -7.21 12.13 -0.24
N ARG A 99 -7.61 11.89 1.00
CA ARG A 99 -8.31 12.92 1.79
C ARG A 99 -7.37 14.08 2.08
N THR A 100 -7.86 15.30 1.90
CA THR A 100 -7.07 16.53 2.13
C THR A 100 -6.79 16.77 3.60
N ALA A 101 -7.66 16.29 4.49
CA ALA A 101 -7.53 16.49 5.92
C ALA A 101 -6.59 15.47 6.55
N VAL A 102 -5.56 15.97 7.22
CA VAL A 102 -4.68 15.17 8.07
C VAL A 102 -5.31 15.04 9.46
N SER A 103 -5.35 13.85 10.01
CA SER A 103 -5.81 13.64 11.39
C SER A 103 -4.79 14.26 12.35
N SER A 104 -5.19 15.31 13.06
CA SER A 104 -4.34 15.98 14.06
C SER A 104 -4.01 15.07 15.25
N ALA A 105 -4.88 14.09 15.55
CA ALA A 105 -4.68 13.18 16.66
C ALA A 105 -3.60 12.12 16.38
N THR A 106 -3.47 11.67 15.11
CA THR A 106 -2.56 10.57 14.73
C THR A 106 -1.45 11.00 13.78
N GLY A 107 -1.52 12.22 13.23
CA GLY A 107 -0.57 12.69 12.21
C GLY A 107 -0.61 11.86 10.92
N THR A 108 -1.76 11.25 10.61
CA THR A 108 -1.93 10.39 9.44
C THR A 108 -2.80 11.05 8.38
N ILE A 109 -2.48 10.76 7.13
CA ILE A 109 -3.31 11.07 5.95
C ILE A 109 -3.99 9.79 5.47
N VAL A 110 -5.22 9.91 4.96
CA VAL A 110 -6.02 8.77 4.55
C VAL A 110 -6.10 8.71 3.02
N LEU A 111 -5.60 7.61 2.46
CA LEU A 111 -5.75 7.26 1.06
C LEU A 111 -6.96 6.35 0.90
N ILE A 112 -7.77 6.59 -0.11
CA ILE A 112 -8.91 5.75 -0.45
C ILE A 112 -8.55 4.89 -1.65
N VAL A 113 -8.69 3.59 -1.46
CA VAL A 113 -8.48 2.58 -2.50
C VAL A 113 -9.81 1.91 -2.80
N ARG A 114 -10.10 1.69 -4.06
CA ARG A 114 -11.33 1.08 -4.54
C ARG A 114 -11.06 -0.32 -5.03
N PHE A 115 -11.81 -1.29 -4.52
CA PHE A 115 -11.79 -2.68 -4.95
C PHE A 115 -13.10 -3.05 -5.64
N PRO A 116 -13.07 -3.61 -6.85
CA PRO A 116 -14.26 -4.17 -7.48
C PRO A 116 -14.73 -5.40 -6.71
N ASN A 117 -16.05 -5.53 -6.52
CA ASN A 117 -16.66 -6.60 -5.71
C ASN A 117 -17.84 -7.29 -6.44
N PRO A 118 -17.61 -7.85 -7.63
CA PRO A 118 -18.69 -8.42 -8.46
C PRO A 118 -19.39 -9.62 -7.83
N SER A 119 -18.74 -10.30 -6.90
CA SER A 119 -19.29 -11.46 -6.20
C SER A 119 -19.85 -11.14 -4.82
N TYR A 120 -19.92 -9.87 -4.43
CA TYR A 120 -20.40 -9.40 -3.12
C TYR A 120 -19.71 -10.04 -1.91
N ARG A 121 -18.48 -10.51 -2.10
CA ARG A 121 -17.68 -11.19 -1.09
C ARG A 121 -17.19 -10.25 0.00
N LEU A 122 -16.79 -9.03 -0.40
CA LEU A 122 -16.39 -7.99 0.54
C LEU A 122 -17.62 -7.31 1.13
N LYS A 123 -17.63 -7.15 2.45
CA LYS A 123 -18.73 -6.52 3.18
C LYS A 123 -18.25 -5.25 3.87
N THR A 124 -19.14 -4.28 4.01
CA THR A 124 -18.87 -3.06 4.77
C THR A 124 -18.62 -3.39 6.24
N GLY A 125 -17.59 -2.76 6.83
CA GLY A 125 -17.20 -3.02 8.23
C GLY A 125 -16.33 -4.26 8.44
N GLN A 126 -16.00 -5.01 7.39
CA GLN A 126 -15.12 -6.16 7.48
C GLN A 126 -13.65 -5.71 7.67
N PHE A 127 -12.91 -6.40 8.53
CA PHE A 127 -11.47 -6.23 8.64
C PHE A 127 -10.76 -6.80 7.43
N ALA A 128 -9.82 -6.03 6.89
CA ALA A 128 -8.98 -6.47 5.79
C ALA A 128 -7.56 -5.90 5.97
N ARG A 129 -6.56 -6.64 5.48
CA ARG A 129 -5.19 -6.16 5.37
C ARG A 129 -4.91 -5.80 3.92
N VAL A 130 -4.41 -4.59 3.71
CA VAL A 130 -4.03 -4.13 2.36
C VAL A 130 -2.51 -4.04 2.29
N GLU A 131 -1.95 -4.61 1.24
CA GLU A 131 -0.56 -4.48 0.85
C GLU A 131 -0.49 -3.75 -0.48
N ALA A 132 0.36 -2.75 -0.57
CA ALA A 132 0.55 -1.98 -1.79
C ALA A 132 2.03 -1.66 -1.96
N ASN A 133 2.50 -1.70 -3.20
CA ASN A 133 3.80 -1.16 -3.53
C ASN A 133 3.68 0.34 -3.68
N ILE A 134 4.44 1.08 -2.87
CA ILE A 134 4.41 2.53 -2.83
C ILE A 134 5.66 3.08 -3.52
N GLY A 135 5.45 3.97 -4.49
CA GLY A 135 6.51 4.67 -5.22
C GLY A 135 6.81 4.06 -6.59
N ALA A 136 7.55 4.82 -7.40
CA ALA A 136 8.03 4.36 -8.69
C ALA A 136 9.01 3.19 -8.53
N LYS A 137 8.93 2.18 -9.38
CA LYS A 137 9.94 1.11 -9.49
C LYS A 137 11.25 1.75 -9.97
N LEU A 138 12.07 2.22 -9.05
CA LEU A 138 13.40 2.70 -9.37
C LEU A 138 14.35 1.50 -9.43
N PRO A 139 15.14 1.35 -10.51
CA PRO A 139 16.18 0.35 -10.55
C PRO A 139 17.22 0.68 -9.48
N ARG A 140 17.38 -0.21 -8.51
CA ARG A 140 18.37 -0.08 -7.42
C ARG A 140 19.29 -1.28 -7.42
N VAL A 141 20.53 -1.05 -7.04
CA VAL A 141 21.50 -2.14 -6.86
C VAL A 141 21.18 -2.85 -5.56
N LEU A 142 20.88 -4.14 -5.64
CA LEU A 142 20.61 -4.99 -4.48
C LEU A 142 21.86 -5.80 -4.15
N VAL A 143 22.26 -5.81 -2.89
CA VAL A 143 23.38 -6.64 -2.39
C VAL A 143 22.92 -7.46 -1.19
N PRO A 144 23.43 -8.68 -0.99
CA PRO A 144 23.12 -9.48 0.20
C PRO A 144 23.52 -8.72 1.47
N GLN A 145 22.72 -8.80 2.52
CA GLN A 145 23.03 -8.11 3.80
C GLN A 145 24.40 -8.48 4.34
N GLN A 146 24.84 -9.71 4.12
CA GLN A 146 26.14 -10.22 4.56
C GLN A 146 27.33 -9.54 3.88
N SER A 147 27.14 -8.87 2.73
CA SER A 147 28.20 -8.17 2.01
C SER A 147 28.48 -6.76 2.55
N VAL A 148 27.56 -6.22 3.35
CA VAL A 148 27.69 -4.87 3.90
C VAL A 148 28.35 -4.94 5.27
N VAL A 149 29.51 -4.33 5.39
CA VAL A 149 30.23 -4.17 6.67
C VAL A 149 29.82 -2.84 7.28
N GLN A 150 29.19 -2.88 8.44
CA GLN A 150 28.86 -1.69 9.20
C GLN A 150 29.86 -1.50 10.34
N THR A 151 30.53 -0.36 10.35
CA THR A 151 31.47 0.01 11.42
C THR A 151 31.11 1.40 11.91
N LEU A 152 30.63 1.48 13.16
CA LEU A 152 30.07 2.71 13.73
C LEU A 152 28.96 3.28 12.80
N ASP A 153 29.16 4.45 12.25
CA ASP A 153 28.17 5.12 11.37
C ASP A 153 28.50 4.98 9.87
N VAL A 154 29.43 4.10 9.50
CA VAL A 154 29.87 3.93 8.10
C VAL A 154 29.54 2.54 7.61
N SER A 155 28.74 2.49 6.55
CA SER A 155 28.47 1.25 5.81
C SER A 155 29.38 1.17 4.60
N SER A 156 29.98 0.00 4.37
CA SER A 156 30.96 -0.22 3.31
C SER A 156 30.82 -1.62 2.73
N VAL A 157 31.24 -1.79 1.50
CA VAL A 157 31.29 -3.07 0.80
C VAL A 157 32.67 -3.32 0.18
N TRP A 158 33.01 -4.59 0.01
CA TRP A 158 34.19 -4.98 -0.74
C TRP A 158 33.80 -5.26 -2.18
N VAL A 159 34.21 -4.39 -3.09
CA VAL A 159 34.02 -4.52 -4.55
C VAL A 159 35.23 -5.25 -5.13
N ILE A 160 34.98 -6.26 -5.95
CA ILE A 160 36.04 -6.96 -6.67
C ILE A 160 36.10 -6.38 -8.08
N ARG A 161 37.20 -5.73 -8.38
CA ARG A 161 37.47 -5.14 -9.69
C ARG A 161 37.73 -6.23 -10.76
N PRO A 162 37.63 -5.91 -12.05
CA PRO A 162 37.91 -6.85 -13.14
C PRO A 162 39.34 -7.40 -13.11
N ASP A 163 40.32 -6.66 -12.51
CA ASP A 163 41.71 -7.08 -12.30
C ASP A 163 41.90 -8.02 -11.10
N SER A 164 40.77 -8.48 -10.51
CA SER A 164 40.71 -9.35 -9.32
C SER A 164 41.29 -8.69 -8.06
N THR A 165 41.32 -7.38 -7.97
CA THR A 165 41.69 -6.66 -6.75
C THR A 165 40.47 -6.29 -5.90
N ALA A 166 40.60 -6.40 -4.57
CA ALA A 166 39.57 -5.99 -3.65
C ALA A 166 39.66 -4.50 -3.32
N GLU A 167 38.59 -3.78 -3.49
CA GLU A 167 38.44 -2.37 -3.15
C GLU A 167 37.41 -2.18 -2.02
N TYR A 168 37.82 -1.50 -0.95
CA TYR A 168 36.92 -1.12 0.13
C TYR A 168 36.21 0.18 -0.23
N ARG A 169 34.90 0.13 -0.42
CA ARG A 169 34.12 1.27 -0.87
C ARG A 169 32.99 1.59 0.09
N LYS A 170 32.90 2.87 0.47
CA LYS A 170 31.79 3.37 1.28
C LYS A 170 30.50 3.40 0.45
N VAL A 171 29.40 2.96 1.05
CA VAL A 171 28.08 2.92 0.43
C VAL A 171 27.03 3.51 1.36
N THR A 172 25.95 4.00 0.79
CA THR A 172 24.77 4.41 1.53
C THR A 172 23.70 3.32 1.37
N PRO A 173 23.47 2.51 2.41
CA PRO A 173 22.41 1.52 2.36
C PRO A 173 21.06 2.22 2.57
N GLY A 174 20.07 1.82 1.78
CA GLY A 174 18.68 2.23 1.90
C GLY A 174 17.81 1.15 2.55
N GLU A 175 16.68 0.85 1.95
CA GLU A 175 15.72 -0.15 2.47
C GLU A 175 16.19 -1.59 2.23
N THR A 176 15.68 -2.50 3.06
CA THR A 176 15.96 -3.94 2.95
C THR A 176 14.79 -4.67 2.29
N PHE A 177 15.10 -5.51 1.30
CA PHE A 177 14.12 -6.34 0.59
C PHE A 177 14.56 -7.80 0.60
N GLY A 178 13.79 -8.68 1.20
CA GLY A 178 14.02 -10.13 1.15
C GLY A 178 15.43 -10.59 1.56
N GLY A 179 16.06 -9.93 2.56
CA GLY A 179 17.43 -10.24 3.01
C GLY A 179 18.53 -9.58 2.17
N MET A 180 18.16 -8.67 1.26
CA MET A 180 19.09 -7.83 0.50
C MET A 180 18.97 -6.38 0.92
N TRP A 181 20.07 -5.63 0.85
CA TRP A 181 20.11 -4.18 0.98
C TRP A 181 19.99 -3.52 -0.39
N ALA A 182 19.09 -2.55 -0.53
CA ALA A 182 19.10 -1.62 -1.65
C ALA A 182 20.17 -0.55 -1.39
N ILE A 183 21.13 -0.41 -2.28
CA ILE A 183 22.18 0.60 -2.16
C ILE A 183 21.74 1.86 -2.92
N GLU A 184 21.71 2.99 -2.21
CA GLU A 184 21.31 4.28 -2.77
C GLU A 184 22.47 4.96 -3.52
N SER A 185 23.69 4.80 -3.01
CA SER A 185 24.90 5.36 -3.63
C SER A 185 26.14 4.57 -3.29
N GLY A 186 27.14 4.62 -4.19
CA GLY A 186 28.46 4.01 -3.99
C GLY A 186 28.68 2.70 -4.74
N LEU A 187 27.67 2.13 -5.41
CA LEU A 187 27.79 0.94 -6.27
C LEU A 187 27.15 1.16 -7.63
N GLU A 188 27.75 0.59 -8.65
CA GLU A 188 27.21 0.55 -10.00
C GLU A 188 26.59 -0.82 -10.33
N PRO A 189 25.58 -0.86 -11.21
CA PRO A 189 24.99 -2.12 -11.66
C PRO A 189 26.04 -2.99 -12.37
N GLY A 190 26.12 -4.27 -11.97
CA GLY A 190 27.05 -5.24 -12.58
C GLY A 190 28.39 -5.39 -11.86
N GLU A 191 28.68 -4.58 -10.84
CA GLU A 191 29.85 -4.76 -10.00
C GLU A 191 29.76 -6.05 -9.16
N THR A 192 30.88 -6.72 -8.96
CA THR A 192 30.97 -7.92 -8.13
C THR A 192 31.31 -7.54 -6.70
N VAL A 193 30.49 -7.98 -5.73
CA VAL A 193 30.72 -7.73 -4.29
C VAL A 193 31.08 -9.01 -3.57
N ALA A 194 32.00 -8.93 -2.60
CA ALA A 194 32.32 -10.05 -1.75
C ALA A 194 31.25 -10.26 -0.69
N VAL A 195 30.78 -11.51 -0.52
CA VAL A 195 29.75 -11.89 0.46
C VAL A 195 30.37 -12.62 1.67
N THR A 196 31.46 -13.37 1.44
CA THR A 196 32.11 -14.17 2.48
C THR A 196 33.59 -13.84 2.55
N GLY A 197 34.23 -14.09 3.70
CA GLY A 197 35.66 -13.87 3.90
C GLY A 197 36.05 -12.39 4.08
N LEU A 198 35.09 -11.51 4.37
CA LEU A 198 35.30 -10.05 4.44
C LEU A 198 36.41 -9.63 5.42
N GLN A 199 36.57 -10.39 6.51
CA GLN A 199 37.59 -10.10 7.53
C GLN A 199 39.03 -10.31 7.07
N LYS A 200 39.25 -11.08 6.01
CA LYS A 200 40.56 -11.39 5.46
C LYS A 200 40.97 -10.42 4.35
N LEU A 201 40.02 -9.63 3.84
CA LEU A 201 40.27 -8.72 2.72
C LEU A 201 40.99 -7.46 3.18
N ARG A 202 41.91 -7.00 2.34
CA ARG A 202 42.62 -5.71 2.51
C ARG A 202 42.53 -4.94 1.18
N GLN A 203 42.60 -3.63 1.28
CA GLN A 203 42.60 -2.76 0.12
C GLN A 203 43.74 -3.13 -0.87
N GLY A 204 43.38 -3.36 -2.16
CA GLY A 204 44.32 -3.75 -3.22
C GLY A 204 44.73 -5.23 -3.19
N MET A 205 44.19 -6.06 -2.30
CA MET A 205 44.52 -7.48 -2.25
C MET A 205 43.97 -8.22 -3.49
N ARG A 206 44.79 -9.04 -4.12
CA ARG A 206 44.33 -9.94 -5.18
C ARG A 206 43.54 -11.10 -4.59
N VAL A 207 42.36 -11.34 -5.15
CA VAL A 207 41.42 -12.38 -4.74
C VAL A 207 40.98 -13.21 -5.92
N VAL A 208 40.69 -14.48 -5.69
CA VAL A 208 40.07 -15.35 -6.69
C VAL A 208 38.60 -15.48 -6.32
N PRO A 209 37.67 -14.81 -7.05
CA PRO A 209 36.26 -14.88 -6.74
C PRO A 209 35.71 -16.27 -7.09
N VAL A 210 35.08 -16.93 -6.12
CA VAL A 210 34.30 -18.13 -6.35
C VAL A 210 32.83 -17.70 -6.45
N LYS A 211 32.25 -17.79 -7.62
CA LYS A 211 30.82 -17.51 -7.81
C LYS A 211 30.00 -18.59 -7.10
N LYS A 212 29.06 -18.14 -6.29
CA LYS A 212 28.12 -19.02 -5.58
C LYS A 212 26.78 -18.96 -6.28
#